data_fc050462a7407e89e0fb43c1a4813392
#
_entry.id   fc050462a7407e89e0fb43c1a4813392
#
_cell.length_a   1.000
_cell.length_b   1.000
_cell.length_c   1.000
_cell.angle_alpha   90.00
_cell.angle_beta   90.00
_cell.angle_gamma   90.00
#
_symmetry.space_group_name_H-M   'P 1'
#
loop_
_entity.id
_entity.type
_entity.pdbx_description
1 polymer ?
#
loop_
_entity_poly.entity_id
_entity_poly.type
_entity_poly.pdbx_seq_one_letter_code
_entity_poly.pdbx_strand_id
1 'polypeptide(L)'
;MIRGGWLFDGISDARRRNSGILVEGGNIIGVDLPSNIPSTMPVQVIELAESETILPGLIDLHAHYNLDLIDQGRAEEVVYNGIVFLANGVTATWSAGEFFPERMIAQRDLIEAGRAVGPHLFVSGPYFGAFRCEYNVSVAEDECAAWPNDITEKEIIDEVSKWAQEGVVSLKIKQATPNEARIIIEQAHKLGMTTTGHLANYNVEYDVSTRDAILMGMDRIEHQLTLALGQDDPRSTQMNEMVDLMIKHQVYYGPNLQMYGGINLRNAHPTEMTWTDESKYFTPYTQTRLLQRGIPSPESEQKEYDQRIIELMALYDAGGKHLIVVGTDEPVYTNMLPGFAYHRELLAMTYAGLPPIDVLKAATINGAMALGVADRLGSLESGKSADLLVVKGNPLDDIKAARNIRFVMKAGQIHNPEELLRLAEGQIGPAGPADHGDWTFQVKPLRD
;
A
#
# COMPACT_ATOMS: atom_id res chain seq x y z
N MET A 1 -23.03 -1.24 17.92
CA MET A 1 -23.88 -0.97 16.74
C MET A 1 -23.62 0.45 16.25
N ILE A 2 -23.40 0.62 14.95
CA ILE A 2 -23.22 1.92 14.29
C ILE A 2 -24.44 2.15 13.41
N ARG A 3 -25.20 3.22 13.62
CA ARG A 3 -26.43 3.51 12.86
C ARG A 3 -26.58 4.99 12.48
N GLY A 4 -27.45 5.26 11.54
CA GLY A 4 -27.61 6.59 10.94
C GLY A 4 -26.57 6.91 9.88
N GLY A 5 -26.62 8.11 9.31
CA GLY A 5 -25.72 8.52 8.23
C GLY A 5 -25.88 7.73 6.94
N TRP A 6 -24.78 7.56 6.23
CA TRP A 6 -24.69 6.85 4.95
C TRP A 6 -23.69 5.70 5.03
N LEU A 7 -23.86 4.73 4.15
CA LEU A 7 -23.00 3.56 4.01
C LEU A 7 -22.58 3.39 2.56
N PHE A 8 -21.29 3.30 2.32
CA PHE A 8 -20.69 2.72 1.12
C PHE A 8 -20.03 1.40 1.53
N ASP A 9 -20.47 0.30 0.94
CA ASP A 9 -20.03 -1.04 1.36
C ASP A 9 -18.75 -1.53 0.68
N GLY A 10 -18.18 -0.75 -0.25
CA GLY A 10 -17.02 -1.14 -1.05
C GLY A 10 -17.37 -1.85 -2.38
N ILE A 11 -18.60 -2.33 -2.54
CA ILE A 11 -19.03 -3.14 -3.70
C ILE A 11 -20.04 -2.37 -4.57
N SER A 12 -21.03 -1.77 -3.92
CA SER A 12 -22.15 -1.08 -4.60
C SER A 12 -21.67 0.12 -5.42
N ASP A 13 -22.49 0.51 -6.42
CA ASP A 13 -22.20 1.69 -7.25
C ASP A 13 -22.74 3.00 -6.65
N ALA A 14 -23.22 2.96 -5.42
CA ALA A 14 -23.70 4.13 -4.69
C ALA A 14 -23.66 3.88 -3.18
N ARG A 15 -23.58 4.97 -2.39
CA ARG A 15 -23.87 4.88 -0.96
C ARG A 15 -25.37 4.79 -0.73
N ARG A 16 -25.77 4.16 0.37
CA ARG A 16 -27.16 4.06 0.82
C ARG A 16 -27.32 4.56 2.27
N ARG A 17 -28.55 4.77 2.70
CA ARG A 17 -28.82 5.08 4.12
C ARG A 17 -28.38 3.90 4.98
N ASN A 18 -27.64 4.19 6.03
CA ASN A 18 -27.21 3.17 6.99
C ASN A 18 -28.31 2.92 8.02
N SER A 19 -28.94 1.77 7.96
CA SER A 19 -29.90 1.33 8.97
C SER A 19 -29.22 0.86 10.25
N GLY A 20 -28.11 0.11 10.11
CA GLY A 20 -27.28 -0.31 11.23
C GLY A 20 -26.27 -1.36 10.84
N ILE A 21 -25.04 -1.22 11.35
CA ILE A 21 -23.98 -2.22 11.32
C ILE A 21 -23.77 -2.72 12.74
N LEU A 22 -23.85 -4.01 12.93
CA LEU A 22 -23.58 -4.64 14.22
C LEU A 22 -22.21 -5.30 14.19
N VAL A 23 -21.39 -5.00 15.19
CA VAL A 23 -20.03 -5.52 15.37
C VAL A 23 -19.96 -6.29 16.68
N GLU A 24 -19.39 -7.48 16.67
CA GLU A 24 -19.12 -8.31 17.84
C GLU A 24 -17.85 -9.13 17.62
N GLY A 25 -17.01 -9.24 18.65
CA GLY A 25 -15.79 -10.05 18.60
C GLY A 25 -14.81 -9.66 17.47
N GLY A 26 -14.80 -8.39 17.08
CA GLY A 26 -13.94 -7.91 16.00
C GLY A 26 -14.51 -8.05 14.58
N ASN A 27 -15.69 -8.67 14.43
CA ASN A 27 -16.29 -8.95 13.13
C ASN A 27 -17.63 -8.21 12.95
N ILE A 28 -17.97 -7.96 11.69
CA ILE A 28 -19.30 -7.50 11.28
C ILE A 28 -20.24 -8.70 11.36
N ILE A 29 -21.23 -8.69 12.24
CA ILE A 29 -22.21 -9.77 12.34
C ILE A 29 -23.53 -9.46 11.63
N GLY A 30 -23.71 -8.22 11.22
CA GLY A 30 -24.86 -7.83 10.39
C GLY A 30 -24.75 -6.40 9.86
N VAL A 31 -25.29 -6.23 8.66
CA VAL A 31 -25.40 -4.96 7.95
C VAL A 31 -26.87 -4.72 7.61
N ASP A 32 -27.28 -3.46 7.47
CA ASP A 32 -28.66 -3.05 7.19
C ASP A 32 -29.68 -3.54 8.23
N LEU A 33 -29.24 -3.66 9.47
CA LEU A 33 -30.09 -4.11 10.57
C LEU A 33 -31.07 -3.02 11.00
N PRO A 34 -32.29 -3.39 11.44
CA PRO A 34 -33.25 -2.42 11.94
C PRO A 34 -32.75 -1.73 13.22
N SER A 35 -33.10 -0.47 13.39
CA SER A 35 -32.64 0.37 14.50
C SER A 35 -33.03 -0.14 15.90
N ASN A 36 -33.99 -1.04 15.98
CA ASN A 36 -34.56 -1.59 17.21
C ASN A 36 -34.31 -3.10 17.36
N ILE A 37 -33.06 -3.55 17.25
CA ILE A 37 -32.72 -4.95 17.47
C ILE A 37 -33.04 -5.30 18.92
N PRO A 38 -33.90 -6.28 19.20
CA PRO A 38 -34.08 -6.82 20.53
C PRO A 38 -32.76 -7.47 20.97
N SER A 39 -32.05 -6.82 21.86
CA SER A 39 -30.79 -7.38 22.40
C SER A 39 -31.03 -7.80 23.85
N THR A 40 -30.64 -9.03 24.16
CA THR A 40 -30.56 -9.52 25.55
C THR A 40 -29.29 -9.05 26.23
N MET A 41 -28.35 -8.46 25.49
CA MET A 41 -27.11 -7.89 26.01
C MET A 41 -27.04 -6.38 25.75
N PRO A 42 -26.36 -5.59 26.60
CA PRO A 42 -26.19 -4.18 26.38
C PRO A 42 -25.36 -3.94 25.12
N VAL A 43 -25.94 -3.29 24.12
CA VAL A 43 -25.27 -2.89 22.86
C VAL A 43 -24.87 -1.42 22.99
N GLN A 44 -23.59 -1.14 22.87
CA GLN A 44 -23.12 0.23 22.68
C GLN A 44 -23.58 0.74 21.31
N VAL A 45 -24.27 1.88 21.28
CA VAL A 45 -24.77 2.47 20.04
C VAL A 45 -23.97 3.72 19.71
N ILE A 46 -23.51 3.81 18.48
CA ILE A 46 -22.86 4.99 17.89
C ILE A 46 -23.82 5.56 16.86
N GLU A 47 -24.35 6.76 17.15
CA GLU A 47 -25.20 7.48 16.21
C GLU A 47 -24.36 8.33 15.26
N LEU A 48 -24.65 8.23 13.99
CA LEU A 48 -24.05 9.04 12.94
C LEU A 48 -24.98 10.17 12.50
N ALA A 49 -24.37 11.32 12.23
CA ALA A 49 -25.08 12.44 11.63
C ALA A 49 -25.44 12.16 10.17
N GLU A 50 -26.43 12.86 9.64
CA GLU A 50 -26.82 12.74 8.23
C GLU A 50 -25.73 13.14 7.23
N SER A 51 -24.74 13.92 7.67
CA SER A 51 -23.58 14.33 6.89
C SER A 51 -22.42 13.33 6.94
N GLU A 52 -22.55 12.22 7.69
CA GLU A 52 -21.47 11.24 7.85
C GLU A 52 -21.67 10.02 6.95
N THR A 53 -20.57 9.47 6.48
CA THR A 53 -20.52 8.25 5.63
C THR A 53 -19.60 7.23 6.25
N ILE A 54 -20.04 5.96 6.28
CA ILE A 54 -19.21 4.81 6.62
C ILE A 54 -18.58 4.28 5.34
N LEU A 55 -17.29 3.97 5.38
CA LEU A 55 -16.52 3.30 4.33
C LEU A 55 -15.86 2.04 4.89
N PRO A 56 -15.54 1.03 4.08
CA PRO A 56 -14.59 0.00 4.46
C PRO A 56 -13.23 0.63 4.80
N GLY A 57 -12.46 -0.05 5.65
CA GLY A 57 -11.08 0.33 5.90
C GLY A 57 -10.26 0.37 4.61
N LEU A 58 -9.42 1.38 4.47
CA LEU A 58 -8.57 1.58 3.30
C LEU A 58 -7.39 0.60 3.32
N ILE A 59 -6.92 0.19 2.14
CA ILE A 59 -5.85 -0.79 1.95
C ILE A 59 -4.74 -0.17 1.10
N ASP A 60 -3.52 -0.11 1.64
CA ASP A 60 -2.32 0.30 0.89
C ASP A 60 -1.55 -0.94 0.43
N LEU A 61 -1.52 -1.19 -0.88
CA LEU A 61 -0.84 -2.34 -1.47
C LEU A 61 0.60 -2.07 -1.89
N HIS A 62 1.14 -0.90 -1.54
CA HIS A 62 2.54 -0.58 -1.76
C HIS A 62 3.03 0.34 -0.63
N ALA A 63 2.92 -0.17 0.58
CA ALA A 63 3.40 0.54 1.75
C ALA A 63 4.89 0.29 1.98
N HIS A 64 5.58 1.30 2.44
CA HIS A 64 6.92 1.13 3.00
C HIS A 64 6.95 1.58 4.46
N TYR A 65 7.94 1.07 5.18
CA TYR A 65 8.15 1.38 6.59
C TYR A 65 9.57 1.87 6.85
N ASN A 66 10.26 2.31 5.80
CA ASN A 66 11.63 2.78 5.87
C ASN A 66 11.77 4.18 5.28
N LEU A 67 12.72 4.93 5.82
CA LEU A 67 13.14 6.24 5.36
C LEU A 67 14.52 6.14 4.75
N ASP A 68 14.71 6.74 3.58
CA ASP A 68 16.02 6.86 2.95
C ASP A 68 16.73 8.13 3.46
N LEU A 69 17.71 7.94 4.32
CA LEU A 69 18.49 9.00 4.94
C LEU A 69 19.82 9.17 4.22
N ILE A 70 20.07 10.38 3.69
CA ILE A 70 21.32 10.69 2.99
C ILE A 70 22.53 10.37 3.86
N ASP A 71 23.55 9.75 3.29
CA ASP A 71 24.83 9.35 3.92
C ASP A 71 24.72 8.43 5.14
N GLN A 72 23.53 7.96 5.48
CA GLN A 72 23.31 7.09 6.64
C GLN A 72 22.52 5.82 6.30
N GLY A 73 22.27 5.59 5.02
CA GLY A 73 21.46 4.47 4.58
C GLY A 73 19.97 4.67 4.86
N ARG A 74 19.29 3.61 5.20
CA ARG A 74 17.85 3.59 5.46
C ARG A 74 17.57 3.37 6.95
N ALA A 75 16.60 4.10 7.46
CA ALA A 75 16.02 3.88 8.77
C ALA A 75 14.66 3.19 8.59
N GLU A 76 14.46 2.05 9.24
CA GLU A 76 13.20 1.34 9.26
C GLU A 76 12.43 1.73 10.51
N GLU A 77 11.20 2.23 10.33
CA GLU A 77 10.32 2.62 11.41
C GLU A 77 8.93 2.01 11.17
N VAL A 78 8.62 0.98 11.94
CA VAL A 78 7.39 0.18 11.75
C VAL A 78 6.26 0.67 12.64
N VAL A 79 6.57 1.09 13.87
CA VAL A 79 5.57 1.35 14.90
C VAL A 79 4.78 2.62 14.60
N TYR A 80 5.47 3.75 14.47
CA TYR A 80 4.82 5.05 14.32
C TYR A 80 4.32 5.28 12.89
N ASN A 81 4.99 4.73 11.86
CA ASN A 81 4.42 4.70 10.50
C ASN A 81 3.11 3.91 10.47
N GLY A 82 3.04 2.77 11.17
CA GLY A 82 1.80 2.00 11.31
C GLY A 82 0.68 2.80 11.99
N ILE A 83 1.02 3.56 13.05
CA ILE A 83 0.08 4.46 13.72
C ILE A 83 -0.42 5.55 12.76
N VAL A 84 0.46 6.13 11.95
CA VAL A 84 0.09 7.18 10.98
C VAL A 84 -0.79 6.61 9.86
N PHE A 85 -0.50 5.41 9.35
CA PHE A 85 -1.40 4.72 8.42
C PHE A 85 -2.80 4.59 9.02
N LEU A 86 -2.91 4.02 10.21
CA LEU A 86 -4.21 3.80 10.86
C LEU A 86 -4.96 5.10 11.14
N ALA A 87 -4.26 6.14 11.59
CA ALA A 87 -4.85 7.46 11.82
C ALA A 87 -5.46 8.09 10.57
N ASN A 88 -4.94 7.75 9.40
CA ASN A 88 -5.45 8.18 8.10
C ASN A 88 -6.46 7.20 7.46
N GLY A 89 -6.99 6.25 8.24
CA GLY A 89 -8.03 5.32 7.79
C GLY A 89 -7.52 4.10 7.02
N VAL A 90 -6.20 3.94 6.87
CA VAL A 90 -5.59 2.76 6.26
C VAL A 90 -5.53 1.66 7.32
N THR A 91 -6.47 0.72 7.26
CA THR A 91 -6.59 -0.38 8.24
C THR A 91 -5.81 -1.61 7.84
N ALA A 92 -5.33 -1.68 6.60
CA ALA A 92 -4.48 -2.76 6.13
C ALA A 92 -3.39 -2.24 5.20
N THR A 93 -2.19 -2.77 5.32
CA THR A 93 -1.05 -2.47 4.46
C THR A 93 -0.40 -3.76 4.01
N TRP A 94 0.10 -3.78 2.78
CA TRP A 94 1.06 -4.77 2.34
C TRP A 94 2.41 -4.07 2.14
N SER A 95 3.44 -4.53 2.83
CA SER A 95 4.77 -3.97 2.70
C SER A 95 5.43 -4.41 1.39
N ALA A 96 5.97 -3.46 0.63
CA ALA A 96 6.36 -3.67 -0.76
C ALA A 96 7.83 -4.10 -0.93
N GLY A 97 8.25 -5.07 -0.15
CA GLY A 97 9.63 -5.54 -0.07
C GLY A 97 10.34 -4.97 1.16
N GLU A 98 11.01 -5.83 1.89
CA GLU A 98 11.55 -5.50 3.20
C GLU A 98 13.03 -5.84 3.28
N PHE A 99 13.75 -5.02 4.03
CA PHE A 99 15.17 -5.27 4.32
C PHE A 99 15.33 -6.10 5.60
N PHE A 100 14.36 -5.98 6.53
CA PHE A 100 14.32 -6.75 7.79
C PHE A 100 12.94 -7.38 7.99
N PRO A 101 12.57 -8.39 7.20
CA PRO A 101 11.25 -9.00 7.25
C PRO A 101 10.91 -9.60 8.62
N GLU A 102 11.89 -10.07 9.37
CA GLU A 102 11.69 -10.61 10.72
C GLU A 102 11.17 -9.54 11.70
N ARG A 103 11.58 -8.27 11.55
CA ARG A 103 11.06 -7.16 12.36
C ARG A 103 9.62 -6.84 12.02
N MET A 104 9.30 -6.85 10.74
CA MET A 104 7.95 -6.64 10.25
C MET A 104 7.01 -7.75 10.76
N ILE A 105 7.45 -9.00 10.72
CA ILE A 105 6.72 -10.16 11.27
C ILE A 105 6.49 -9.97 12.76
N ALA A 106 7.52 -9.62 13.53
CA ALA A 106 7.39 -9.39 14.96
C ALA A 106 6.38 -8.27 15.28
N GLN A 107 6.38 -7.18 14.53
CA GLN A 107 5.41 -6.10 14.70
C GLN A 107 3.99 -6.54 14.29
N ARG A 108 3.84 -7.26 13.18
CA ARG A 108 2.57 -7.88 12.78
C ARG A 108 1.98 -8.71 13.92
N ASP A 109 2.77 -9.58 14.51
CA ASP A 109 2.33 -10.49 15.56
C ASP A 109 1.93 -9.74 16.83
N LEU A 110 2.60 -8.63 17.16
CA LEU A 110 2.20 -7.75 18.25
C LEU A 110 0.85 -7.05 17.97
N ILE A 111 0.65 -6.58 16.73
CA ILE A 111 -0.61 -5.94 16.32
C ILE A 111 -1.77 -6.95 16.33
N GLU A 112 -1.57 -8.12 15.76
CA GLU A 112 -2.60 -9.18 15.73
C GLU A 112 -2.94 -9.71 17.12
N ALA A 113 -1.98 -9.74 18.04
CA ALA A 113 -2.20 -10.07 19.44
C ALA A 113 -2.86 -8.94 20.25
N GLY A 114 -3.16 -7.79 19.65
CA GLY A 114 -3.70 -6.59 20.32
C GLY A 114 -2.73 -5.93 21.31
N ARG A 115 -1.44 -6.20 21.18
CA ARG A 115 -0.37 -5.68 22.04
C ARG A 115 0.33 -4.44 21.47
N ALA A 116 0.10 -4.15 20.20
CA ALA A 116 0.54 -2.93 19.52
C ALA A 116 -0.61 -2.35 18.68
N VAL A 117 -0.54 -1.06 18.40
CA VAL A 117 -1.50 -0.35 17.56
C VAL A 117 -0.91 -0.20 16.15
N GLY A 118 -1.71 -0.51 15.15
CA GLY A 118 -1.34 -0.40 13.75
C GLY A 118 -2.38 -1.05 12.83
N PRO A 119 -2.21 -0.96 11.49
CA PRO A 119 -3.06 -1.64 10.53
C PRO A 119 -2.85 -3.16 10.57
N HIS A 120 -3.68 -3.93 9.88
CA HIS A 120 -3.30 -5.29 9.50
C HIS A 120 -2.07 -5.21 8.62
N LEU A 121 -0.96 -5.77 9.11
CA LEU A 121 0.33 -5.70 8.44
C LEU A 121 0.57 -6.99 7.66
N PHE A 122 0.34 -6.94 6.35
CA PHE A 122 0.67 -8.02 5.43
C PHE A 122 2.12 -7.86 4.99
N VAL A 123 2.97 -8.78 5.44
CA VAL A 123 4.41 -8.76 5.21
C VAL A 123 4.72 -9.41 3.86
N SER A 124 5.60 -8.81 3.07
CA SER A 124 6.04 -9.35 1.77
C SER A 124 7.20 -10.34 1.87
N GLY A 125 7.88 -10.37 3.00
CA GLY A 125 9.22 -10.94 3.06
C GLY A 125 10.27 -10.04 2.38
N PRO A 126 11.47 -10.55 2.11
CA PRO A 126 12.51 -9.77 1.45
C PRO A 126 12.18 -9.53 -0.01
N TYR A 127 12.94 -8.67 -0.65
CA TYR A 127 12.94 -8.59 -2.12
C TYR A 127 13.43 -9.91 -2.71
N PHE A 128 12.76 -10.41 -3.72
CA PHE A 128 13.17 -11.57 -4.51
C PHE A 128 13.83 -11.10 -5.80
N GLY A 129 15.15 -11.24 -5.87
CA GLY A 129 16.01 -10.78 -6.96
C GLY A 129 17.24 -10.04 -6.47
N ALA A 130 18.08 -9.56 -7.38
CA ALA A 130 19.36 -8.90 -7.08
C ALA A 130 19.24 -7.64 -6.24
N PHE A 131 18.09 -6.93 -6.30
CA PHE A 131 17.85 -5.74 -5.49
C PHE A 131 17.96 -5.99 -3.99
N ARG A 132 17.70 -7.20 -3.54
CA ARG A 132 17.86 -7.62 -2.16
C ARG A 132 19.30 -7.37 -1.66
N CYS A 133 20.29 -7.61 -2.51
CA CYS A 133 21.69 -7.48 -2.17
C CYS A 133 22.18 -6.04 -2.17
N GLU A 134 21.50 -5.14 -2.87
CA GLU A 134 21.87 -3.73 -2.93
C GLU A 134 21.71 -3.03 -1.57
N TYR A 135 20.68 -3.42 -0.80
CA TYR A 135 20.35 -2.75 0.47
C TYR A 135 20.18 -3.71 1.65
N ASN A 136 20.21 -5.01 1.44
CA ASN A 136 19.88 -5.96 2.50
C ASN A 136 21.12 -6.50 3.21
N VAL A 137 21.31 -6.09 4.43
CA VAL A 137 22.39 -6.55 5.31
C VAL A 137 22.03 -7.83 6.10
N SER A 138 20.81 -8.32 5.99
CA SER A 138 20.38 -9.57 6.63
C SER A 138 20.71 -10.81 5.82
N VAL A 139 21.08 -10.64 4.54
CA VAL A 139 21.52 -11.72 3.66
C VAL A 139 23.03 -11.89 3.75
N ALA A 140 23.51 -13.11 3.83
CA ALA A 140 24.93 -13.36 3.82
C ALA A 140 25.58 -12.90 2.49
N GLU A 141 26.81 -12.45 2.55
CA GLU A 141 27.52 -11.91 1.37
C GLU A 141 27.59 -12.89 0.21
N ASP A 142 27.79 -14.19 0.51
CA ASP A 142 27.79 -15.28 -0.46
C ASP A 142 26.40 -15.50 -1.10
N GLU A 143 25.33 -15.38 -0.34
CA GLU A 143 23.97 -15.43 -0.88
C GLU A 143 23.67 -14.24 -1.79
N CYS A 144 24.14 -13.04 -1.43
CA CYS A 144 24.04 -11.87 -2.28
C CYS A 144 24.84 -12.01 -3.57
N ALA A 145 26.01 -12.63 -3.52
CA ALA A 145 26.82 -12.85 -4.71
C ALA A 145 26.16 -13.85 -5.69
N ALA A 146 25.28 -14.72 -5.20
CA ALA A 146 24.56 -15.69 -6.02
C ALA A 146 23.40 -15.09 -6.83
N TRP A 147 22.74 -14.04 -6.30
CA TRP A 147 21.64 -13.39 -7.02
C TRP A 147 22.17 -12.43 -8.10
N PRO A 148 21.57 -12.44 -9.32
CA PRO A 148 20.55 -13.38 -9.82
C PRO A 148 21.13 -14.66 -10.44
N ASN A 149 22.41 -14.76 -10.73
CA ASN A 149 22.93 -15.70 -11.72
C ASN A 149 23.27 -17.09 -11.20
N ASP A 150 23.63 -17.19 -9.92
CA ASP A 150 24.17 -18.42 -9.33
C ASP A 150 23.21 -19.09 -8.34
N ILE A 151 22.08 -18.45 -8.02
CA ILE A 151 21.07 -19.04 -7.12
C ILE A 151 20.38 -20.23 -7.81
N THR A 152 20.33 -21.34 -7.11
CA THR A 152 19.71 -22.54 -7.63
C THR A 152 18.19 -22.53 -7.48
N GLU A 153 17.49 -23.26 -8.35
CA GLU A 153 16.03 -23.45 -8.24
C GLU A 153 15.62 -23.95 -6.86
N LYS A 154 16.40 -24.87 -6.28
CA LYS A 154 16.10 -25.40 -4.94
C LYS A 154 16.16 -24.32 -3.86
N GLU A 155 17.16 -23.45 -3.90
CA GLU A 155 17.31 -22.36 -2.94
C GLU A 155 16.16 -21.36 -3.04
N ILE A 156 15.74 -21.02 -4.26
CA ILE A 156 14.54 -20.17 -4.47
C ILE A 156 13.29 -20.83 -3.88
N ILE A 157 13.05 -22.11 -4.16
CA ILE A 157 11.90 -22.86 -3.65
C ILE A 157 11.91 -22.93 -2.12
N ASP A 158 13.07 -23.21 -1.52
CA ASP A 158 13.23 -23.30 -0.06
C ASP A 158 12.93 -21.95 0.59
N GLU A 159 13.41 -20.85 0.00
CA GLU A 159 13.20 -19.51 0.52
C GLU A 159 11.75 -19.07 0.41
N VAL A 160 11.10 -19.23 -0.74
CA VAL A 160 9.66 -18.94 -0.92
C VAL A 160 8.84 -19.75 0.08
N SER A 161 9.22 -21.02 0.30
CA SER A 161 8.53 -21.89 1.26
C SER A 161 8.72 -21.45 2.72
N LYS A 162 9.92 -20.95 3.07
CA LYS A 162 10.20 -20.35 4.39
C LYS A 162 9.24 -19.18 4.67
N TRP A 163 9.13 -18.26 3.74
CA TRP A 163 8.30 -17.06 3.95
C TRP A 163 6.81 -17.38 3.94
N ALA A 164 6.36 -18.37 3.19
CA ALA A 164 5.00 -18.88 3.30
C ALA A 164 4.68 -19.42 4.71
N GLN A 165 5.64 -20.13 5.33
CA GLN A 165 5.48 -20.65 6.71
C GLN A 165 5.44 -19.52 7.74
N GLU A 166 6.10 -18.38 7.46
CA GLU A 166 6.04 -17.17 8.28
C GLU A 166 4.76 -16.34 8.04
N GLY A 167 3.84 -16.84 7.21
CA GLY A 167 2.53 -16.20 6.96
C GLY A 167 2.59 -15.05 5.96
N VAL A 168 3.61 -14.99 5.10
CA VAL A 168 3.64 -14.08 3.95
C VAL A 168 2.57 -14.50 2.95
N VAL A 169 1.82 -13.54 2.42
CA VAL A 169 0.70 -13.78 1.50
C VAL A 169 0.95 -13.30 0.07
N SER A 170 1.95 -12.44 -0.12
CA SER A 170 2.31 -11.88 -1.43
C SER A 170 3.80 -11.54 -1.46
N LEU A 171 4.49 -11.87 -2.54
CA LEU A 171 5.94 -11.69 -2.70
C LEU A 171 6.26 -10.51 -3.61
N LYS A 172 7.36 -9.80 -3.30
CA LYS A 172 7.92 -8.71 -4.12
C LYS A 172 9.08 -9.19 -4.96
N ILE A 173 8.91 -9.19 -6.29
CA ILE A 173 9.99 -9.50 -7.26
C ILE A 173 10.59 -8.17 -7.74
N LYS A 174 11.91 -8.05 -7.69
CA LYS A 174 12.66 -6.89 -8.18
C LYS A 174 14.06 -7.30 -8.61
N GLN A 175 14.43 -7.01 -9.85
CA GLN A 175 15.69 -7.39 -10.46
C GLN A 175 15.92 -8.92 -10.44
N ALA A 176 14.94 -9.68 -10.88
CA ALA A 176 15.03 -11.13 -11.05
C ALA A 176 15.11 -11.50 -12.54
N THR A 177 15.94 -12.49 -12.86
CA THR A 177 15.96 -13.05 -14.22
C THR A 177 14.62 -13.69 -14.57
N PRO A 178 14.30 -13.86 -15.86
CA PRO A 178 13.06 -14.54 -16.26
C PRO A 178 12.90 -15.95 -15.67
N ASN A 179 14.00 -16.68 -15.52
CA ASN A 179 13.95 -18.02 -14.93
C ASN A 179 13.67 -17.97 -13.41
N GLU A 180 14.33 -17.08 -12.69
CA GLU A 180 14.07 -16.87 -11.25
C GLU A 180 12.64 -16.43 -11.02
N ALA A 181 12.15 -15.42 -11.76
CA ALA A 181 10.78 -14.95 -11.66
C ALA A 181 9.77 -16.08 -11.89
N ARG A 182 9.98 -16.93 -12.90
CA ARG A 182 9.12 -18.09 -13.16
C ARG A 182 9.07 -19.03 -11.95
N ILE A 183 10.22 -19.37 -11.38
CA ILE A 183 10.30 -20.30 -10.22
C ILE A 183 9.61 -19.69 -9.01
N ILE A 184 9.85 -18.40 -8.74
CA ILE A 184 9.21 -17.68 -7.63
C ILE A 184 7.69 -17.68 -7.78
N ILE A 185 7.18 -17.29 -8.95
CA ILE A 185 5.74 -17.23 -9.24
C ILE A 185 5.09 -18.62 -9.09
N GLU A 186 5.68 -19.63 -9.72
CA GLU A 186 5.16 -21.00 -9.65
C GLU A 186 5.13 -21.54 -8.21
N GLN A 187 6.18 -21.29 -7.43
CA GLN A 187 6.22 -21.75 -6.04
C GLN A 187 5.28 -20.96 -5.12
N ALA A 188 5.19 -19.64 -5.32
CA ALA A 188 4.24 -18.79 -4.60
C ALA A 188 2.79 -19.28 -4.80
N HIS A 189 2.39 -19.52 -6.04
CA HIS A 189 1.05 -20.01 -6.36
C HIS A 189 0.77 -21.41 -5.78
N LYS A 190 1.74 -22.32 -5.80
CA LYS A 190 1.62 -23.65 -5.15
C LYS A 190 1.33 -23.54 -3.66
N LEU A 191 1.78 -22.43 -3.02
CA LEU A 191 1.60 -22.18 -1.59
C LEU A 191 0.44 -21.20 -1.29
N GLY A 192 -0.33 -20.79 -2.31
CA GLY A 192 -1.47 -19.90 -2.17
C GLY A 192 -1.12 -18.43 -1.96
N MET A 193 0.12 -18.04 -2.28
CA MET A 193 0.57 -16.64 -2.25
C MET A 193 0.40 -16.00 -3.62
N THR A 194 0.22 -14.67 -3.63
CA THR A 194 0.27 -13.84 -4.83
C THR A 194 1.68 -13.27 -5.05
N THR A 195 1.92 -12.71 -6.23
CA THR A 195 3.20 -12.11 -6.59
C THR A 195 3.01 -10.74 -7.20
N THR A 196 3.98 -9.86 -6.98
CA THR A 196 4.03 -8.54 -7.60
C THR A 196 5.45 -8.18 -7.98
N GLY A 197 5.62 -7.24 -8.89
CA GLY A 197 6.94 -6.84 -9.33
C GLY A 197 7.09 -5.36 -9.66
N HIS A 198 8.27 -4.86 -9.32
CA HIS A 198 8.82 -3.64 -9.90
C HIS A 198 9.73 -4.10 -11.05
N LEU A 199 9.18 -4.07 -12.26
CA LEU A 199 9.76 -4.75 -13.42
C LEU A 199 10.46 -3.78 -14.36
N ALA A 200 11.43 -4.29 -15.09
CA ALA A 200 11.99 -3.73 -16.32
C ALA A 200 12.70 -2.36 -16.25
N ASN A 201 12.87 -1.73 -15.09
CA ASN A 201 13.37 -0.35 -15.03
C ASN A 201 14.85 -0.19 -14.77
N TYR A 202 15.54 -1.22 -14.24
CA TYR A 202 16.86 -1.02 -13.68
C TYR A 202 17.98 -1.66 -14.47
N ASN A 203 17.82 -2.88 -14.88
CA ASN A 203 18.83 -3.55 -15.68
C ASN A 203 18.16 -4.60 -16.56
N VAL A 204 18.05 -4.33 -17.84
CA VAL A 204 17.36 -5.19 -18.81
C VAL A 204 18.02 -6.59 -18.90
N GLU A 205 19.28 -6.72 -18.50
CA GLU A 205 19.99 -7.99 -18.50
C GLU A 205 19.52 -8.93 -17.37
N TYR A 206 19.03 -8.34 -16.24
CA TYR A 206 18.68 -9.09 -15.04
C TYR A 206 17.21 -8.99 -14.67
N ASP A 207 16.36 -8.37 -15.49
CA ASP A 207 14.97 -8.14 -15.13
C ASP A 207 14.02 -8.81 -16.11
N VAL A 208 12.97 -9.42 -15.55
CA VAL A 208 11.89 -9.98 -16.34
C VAL A 208 11.05 -8.84 -16.93
N SER A 209 10.66 -8.96 -18.19
CA SER A 209 9.77 -7.98 -18.82
C SER A 209 8.35 -8.05 -18.23
N THR A 210 7.63 -6.93 -18.21
CA THR A 210 6.21 -6.89 -17.79
C THR A 210 5.39 -7.93 -18.53
N ARG A 211 5.58 -8.01 -19.85
CA ARG A 211 4.88 -8.99 -20.70
C ARG A 211 5.12 -10.43 -20.26
N ASP A 212 6.38 -10.79 -20.07
CA ASP A 212 6.74 -12.15 -19.71
C ASP A 212 6.29 -12.48 -18.29
N ALA A 213 6.39 -11.54 -17.35
CA ALA A 213 5.88 -11.68 -16.00
C ALA A 213 4.37 -11.96 -15.97
N ILE A 214 3.57 -11.23 -16.74
CA ILE A 214 2.12 -11.48 -16.89
C ILE A 214 1.88 -12.90 -17.45
N LEU A 215 2.63 -13.31 -18.48
CA LEU A 215 2.47 -14.62 -19.08
C LEU A 215 2.94 -15.77 -18.16
N MET A 216 3.84 -15.50 -17.23
CA MET A 216 4.26 -16.42 -16.17
C MET A 216 3.23 -16.50 -15.02
N GLY A 217 2.24 -15.60 -14.98
CA GLY A 217 1.18 -15.59 -14.00
C GLY A 217 1.36 -14.58 -12.85
N MET A 218 2.18 -13.55 -13.02
CA MET A 218 2.28 -12.49 -12.01
C MET A 218 0.92 -11.86 -11.74
N ASP A 219 0.58 -11.65 -10.48
CA ASP A 219 -0.76 -11.22 -10.06
C ASP A 219 -0.93 -9.71 -10.05
N ARG A 220 0.17 -8.94 -9.86
CA ARG A 220 0.12 -7.48 -9.82
C ARG A 220 1.38 -6.87 -10.42
N ILE A 221 1.22 -5.78 -11.15
CA ILE A 221 2.30 -4.94 -11.67
C ILE A 221 2.26 -3.59 -10.93
N GLU A 222 3.43 -3.07 -10.62
CA GLU A 222 3.61 -1.82 -9.91
C GLU A 222 4.30 -0.77 -10.78
N HIS A 223 3.97 0.51 -10.56
CA HIS A 223 4.53 1.71 -11.16
C HIS A 223 4.20 1.86 -12.64
N GLN A 224 4.92 1.22 -13.53
CA GLN A 224 4.74 1.37 -14.97
C GLN A 224 4.58 0.03 -15.69
N LEU A 225 3.78 0.05 -16.76
CA LEU A 225 3.48 -1.14 -17.55
C LEU A 225 4.52 -1.39 -18.63
N THR A 226 5.19 -0.34 -19.12
CA THR A 226 6.12 -0.41 -20.25
C THR A 226 7.44 0.26 -19.93
N LEU A 227 8.53 -0.24 -20.51
CA LEU A 227 9.91 0.24 -20.28
C LEU A 227 10.20 1.66 -20.77
N ALA A 228 9.56 2.07 -21.77
CA ALA A 228 9.46 3.41 -22.30
C ALA A 228 8.39 3.35 -23.38
N LEU A 229 7.32 4.01 -23.17
CA LEU A 229 6.56 4.46 -24.30
C LEU A 229 7.54 5.28 -25.11
N GLY A 230 7.87 4.82 -26.32
CA GLY A 230 8.64 5.64 -27.24
C GLY A 230 8.01 7.02 -27.13
N GLN A 231 8.79 8.02 -26.87
CA GLN A 231 8.35 9.34 -26.39
C GLN A 231 7.26 10.01 -27.25
N ASP A 232 6.86 9.39 -28.35
CA ASP A 232 6.05 9.99 -29.40
C ASP A 232 4.63 9.41 -29.55
N ASP A 233 4.30 8.22 -28.97
CA ASP A 233 2.92 7.71 -28.97
C ASP A 233 2.57 6.89 -27.72
N PRO A 234 1.86 7.49 -26.76
CA PRO A 234 1.36 6.78 -25.57
C PRO A 234 0.34 5.67 -25.87
N ARG A 235 -0.19 5.63 -27.09
CA ARG A 235 -1.07 4.54 -27.57
C ARG A 235 -0.29 3.48 -28.34
N SER A 236 0.98 3.28 -27.97
CA SER A 236 1.83 2.31 -28.65
C SER A 236 1.18 0.92 -28.64
N THR A 237 1.46 0.14 -29.68
CA THR A 237 1.00 -1.25 -29.77
C THR A 237 1.40 -2.05 -28.54
N GLN A 238 2.56 -1.75 -27.95
CA GLN A 238 3.06 -2.40 -26.74
C GLN A 238 2.17 -2.12 -25.51
N MET A 239 1.73 -0.88 -25.30
CA MET A 239 0.81 -0.55 -24.19
C MET A 239 -0.53 -1.27 -24.33
N ASN A 240 -1.11 -1.26 -25.55
CA ASN A 240 -2.36 -1.95 -25.82
C ASN A 240 -2.23 -3.46 -25.58
N GLU A 241 -1.11 -4.08 -25.99
CA GLU A 241 -0.82 -5.48 -25.70
C GLU A 241 -0.76 -5.75 -24.18
N MET A 242 -0.11 -4.87 -23.40
CA MET A 242 -0.04 -5.03 -21.95
C MET A 242 -1.42 -4.92 -21.31
N VAL A 243 -2.22 -3.95 -21.70
CA VAL A 243 -3.60 -3.77 -21.21
C VAL A 243 -4.46 -4.99 -21.53
N ASP A 244 -4.40 -5.49 -22.77
CA ASP A 244 -5.14 -6.68 -23.18
C ASP A 244 -4.72 -7.92 -22.37
N LEU A 245 -3.43 -8.10 -22.14
CA LEU A 245 -2.90 -9.20 -21.33
C LEU A 245 -3.35 -9.07 -19.87
N MET A 246 -3.29 -7.89 -19.28
CA MET A 246 -3.72 -7.65 -17.90
C MET A 246 -5.21 -7.99 -17.73
N ILE A 247 -6.07 -7.53 -18.62
CA ILE A 247 -7.50 -7.86 -18.59
C ILE A 247 -7.71 -9.36 -18.76
N LYS A 248 -7.07 -9.97 -19.73
CA LYS A 248 -7.18 -11.41 -20.01
C LYS A 248 -6.74 -12.29 -18.84
N HIS A 249 -5.64 -11.91 -18.19
CA HIS A 249 -5.05 -12.69 -17.10
C HIS A 249 -5.45 -12.19 -15.71
N GLN A 250 -6.30 -11.15 -15.63
CA GLN A 250 -6.79 -10.53 -14.38
C GLN A 250 -5.65 -10.03 -13.48
N VAL A 251 -4.67 -9.35 -14.09
CA VAL A 251 -3.50 -8.81 -13.40
C VAL A 251 -3.81 -7.41 -12.87
N TYR A 252 -3.57 -7.19 -11.59
CA TYR A 252 -3.80 -5.90 -10.95
C TYR A 252 -2.71 -4.89 -11.26
N TYR A 253 -3.05 -3.58 -11.14
CA TYR A 253 -2.15 -2.47 -11.41
C TYR A 253 -2.17 -1.43 -10.28
N GLY A 254 -1.00 -1.14 -9.72
CA GLY A 254 -0.75 -0.09 -8.74
C GLY A 254 0.14 1.01 -9.33
N PRO A 255 -0.41 2.16 -9.78
CA PRO A 255 0.35 3.18 -10.50
C PRO A 255 1.29 4.02 -9.62
N ASN A 256 0.98 4.19 -8.32
CA ASN A 256 1.73 5.03 -7.38
C ASN A 256 1.93 6.47 -7.89
N LEU A 257 0.85 7.11 -8.33
CA LEU A 257 0.89 8.41 -9.02
C LEU A 257 1.52 9.51 -8.18
N GLN A 258 1.19 9.58 -6.88
CA GLN A 258 1.70 10.63 -6.02
C GLN A 258 3.21 10.52 -5.80
N MET A 259 3.79 9.31 -5.81
CA MET A 259 5.22 9.08 -5.68
C MET A 259 5.99 9.74 -6.85
N TYR A 260 5.48 9.62 -8.06
CA TYR A 260 6.12 10.09 -9.29
C TYR A 260 5.64 11.46 -9.76
N GLY A 261 4.61 12.03 -9.16
CA GLY A 261 4.05 13.32 -9.51
C GLY A 261 3.77 14.22 -8.32
N GLY A 262 4.12 13.81 -7.12
CA GLY A 262 3.70 14.46 -5.87
C GLY A 262 4.17 15.91 -5.73
N ILE A 263 5.35 16.27 -6.21
CA ILE A 263 5.86 17.65 -6.17
C ILE A 263 5.04 18.53 -7.12
N ASN A 264 4.85 18.10 -8.36
CA ASN A 264 4.10 18.83 -9.37
C ASN A 264 2.63 18.95 -8.99
N LEU A 265 2.02 17.88 -8.48
CA LEU A 265 0.65 17.89 -7.98
C LEU A 265 0.46 18.86 -6.81
N ARG A 266 1.38 18.88 -5.84
CA ARG A 266 1.33 19.83 -4.73
C ARG A 266 1.48 21.27 -5.19
N ASN A 267 2.32 21.52 -6.18
CA ASN A 267 2.48 22.85 -6.76
C ASN A 267 1.24 23.29 -7.56
N ALA A 268 0.61 22.36 -8.28
CA ALA A 268 -0.62 22.63 -9.03
C ALA A 268 -1.85 22.77 -8.13
N HIS A 269 -1.89 22.05 -7.02
CA HIS A 269 -3.02 21.98 -6.09
C HIS A 269 -2.60 22.23 -4.63
N PRO A 270 -2.00 23.40 -4.31
CA PRO A 270 -1.37 23.64 -3.02
C PRO A 270 -2.36 23.58 -1.85
N THR A 271 -3.61 23.95 -2.06
CA THR A 271 -4.62 23.95 -1.02
C THR A 271 -5.12 22.54 -0.67
N GLU A 272 -5.15 21.66 -1.64
CA GLU A 272 -5.74 20.32 -1.51
C GLU A 272 -4.71 19.23 -1.23
N MET A 273 -3.46 19.45 -1.66
CA MET A 273 -2.39 18.46 -1.60
C MET A 273 -1.31 18.79 -0.55
N THR A 274 -1.28 20.02 -0.02
CA THR A 274 -0.32 20.42 0.99
C THR A 274 -0.99 20.50 2.36
N TRP A 275 -0.47 19.71 3.30
CA TRP A 275 -0.92 19.73 4.70
C TRP A 275 0.25 20.18 5.56
N THR A 276 0.05 21.26 6.27
CA THR A 276 1.13 22.09 6.85
C THR A 276 1.92 21.42 7.97
N ASP A 277 1.46 20.31 8.53
CA ASP A 277 2.00 19.80 9.78
C ASP A 277 2.63 18.42 9.69
N GLU A 278 2.88 17.88 8.49
CA GLU A 278 3.45 16.53 8.38
C GLU A 278 4.85 16.43 8.98
N SER A 279 5.67 17.46 8.83
CA SER A 279 7.06 17.45 9.33
C SER A 279 7.17 17.26 10.84
N LYS A 280 6.14 17.60 11.60
CA LYS A 280 6.15 17.48 13.07
C LYS A 280 6.21 16.02 13.57
N TYR A 281 5.90 15.05 12.74
CA TYR A 281 5.96 13.64 13.13
C TYR A 281 7.38 13.07 13.06
N PHE A 282 8.25 13.67 12.23
CA PHE A 282 9.66 13.29 12.19
C PHE A 282 10.42 13.85 13.38
N THR A 283 11.46 13.13 13.84
CA THR A 283 12.42 13.69 14.80
C THR A 283 13.09 14.93 14.19
N PRO A 284 13.56 15.89 15.01
CA PRO A 284 14.29 17.05 14.49
C PRO A 284 15.52 16.69 13.65
N TYR A 285 16.19 15.61 14.01
CA TYR A 285 17.32 15.09 13.24
C TYR A 285 16.88 14.60 11.87
N THR A 286 15.86 13.76 11.80
CA THR A 286 15.31 13.24 10.55
C THR A 286 14.78 14.36 9.66
N GLN A 287 14.08 15.35 10.22
CA GLN A 287 13.63 16.53 9.45
C GLN A 287 14.82 17.22 8.76
N THR A 288 15.92 17.42 9.49
CA THR A 288 17.11 18.05 8.93
C THR A 288 17.73 17.23 7.81
N ARG A 289 17.77 15.90 7.95
CA ARG A 289 18.30 14.98 6.93
C ARG A 289 17.45 14.96 5.69
N LEU A 290 16.12 14.86 5.83
CA LEU A 290 15.19 14.87 4.70
C LEU A 290 15.24 16.19 3.91
N LEU A 291 15.41 17.32 4.58
CA LEU A 291 15.59 18.63 3.92
C LEU A 291 16.89 18.73 3.11
N GLN A 292 17.93 17.96 3.46
CA GLN A 292 19.20 17.92 2.74
C GLN A 292 19.15 17.02 1.50
N ARG A 293 18.11 16.21 1.38
CA ARG A 293 17.92 15.33 0.25
C ARG A 293 17.62 16.12 -1.02
N GLY A 294 18.22 15.70 -2.12
CA GLY A 294 17.88 16.26 -3.43
C GLY A 294 16.42 15.98 -3.78
N ILE A 295 15.76 16.98 -4.32
CA ILE A 295 14.43 16.82 -4.90
C ILE A 295 14.61 16.43 -6.37
N PRO A 296 13.90 15.41 -6.89
CA PRO A 296 13.90 15.12 -8.33
C PRO A 296 13.57 16.37 -9.14
N SER A 297 14.11 16.48 -10.36
CA SER A 297 13.76 17.63 -11.17
C SER A 297 12.28 17.57 -11.56
N PRO A 298 11.53 18.69 -11.42
CA PRO A 298 10.11 18.69 -11.76
C PRO A 298 9.80 18.22 -13.18
N GLU A 299 10.75 18.42 -14.12
CA GLU A 299 10.58 17.98 -15.51
C GLU A 299 10.66 16.45 -15.68
N SER A 300 11.59 15.78 -15.01
CA SER A 300 11.66 14.31 -15.07
C SER A 300 10.47 13.68 -14.35
N GLU A 301 10.10 14.19 -13.19
CA GLU A 301 8.93 13.75 -12.44
C GLU A 301 7.64 13.92 -13.27
N GLN A 302 7.48 15.03 -14.00
CA GLN A 302 6.30 15.25 -14.83
C GLN A 302 6.17 14.20 -15.94
N LYS A 303 7.27 13.85 -16.61
CA LYS A 303 7.24 12.82 -17.67
C LYS A 303 6.82 11.44 -17.14
N GLU A 304 7.36 11.07 -15.99
CA GLU A 304 7.01 9.81 -15.36
C GLU A 304 5.55 9.79 -14.89
N TYR A 305 5.08 10.88 -14.35
CA TYR A 305 3.69 11.06 -13.95
C TYR A 305 2.73 10.97 -15.13
N ASP A 306 3.02 11.71 -16.22
CA ASP A 306 2.19 11.71 -17.43
C ASP A 306 2.10 10.30 -18.04
N GLN A 307 3.19 9.55 -18.03
CA GLN A 307 3.20 8.16 -18.51
C GLN A 307 2.29 7.28 -17.68
N ARG A 308 2.36 7.36 -16.35
CA ARG A 308 1.50 6.56 -15.46
C ARG A 308 0.03 6.89 -15.60
N ILE A 309 -0.30 8.16 -15.80
CA ILE A 309 -1.70 8.56 -16.09
C ILE A 309 -2.18 7.90 -17.38
N ILE A 310 -1.37 7.93 -18.43
CA ILE A 310 -1.72 7.33 -19.73
C ILE A 310 -1.95 5.82 -19.58
N GLU A 311 -1.07 5.12 -18.88
CA GLU A 311 -1.18 3.67 -18.64
C GLU A 311 -2.40 3.34 -17.78
N LEU A 312 -2.62 4.09 -16.71
CA LEU A 312 -3.78 3.95 -15.83
C LEU A 312 -5.09 4.12 -16.59
N MET A 313 -5.19 5.20 -17.38
CA MET A 313 -6.38 5.50 -18.15
C MET A 313 -6.60 4.51 -19.30
N ALA A 314 -5.54 4.01 -19.92
CA ALA A 314 -5.66 2.97 -20.93
C ALA A 314 -6.27 1.69 -20.36
N LEU A 315 -5.84 1.25 -19.18
CA LEU A 315 -6.44 0.10 -18.49
C LEU A 315 -7.89 0.39 -18.08
N TYR A 316 -8.16 1.57 -17.54
CA TYR A 316 -9.49 1.99 -17.12
C TYR A 316 -10.48 2.01 -18.30
N ASP A 317 -10.12 2.67 -19.40
CA ASP A 317 -10.95 2.83 -20.60
C ASP A 317 -11.21 1.50 -21.33
N ALA A 318 -10.28 0.55 -21.23
CA ALA A 318 -10.44 -0.81 -21.73
C ALA A 318 -11.35 -1.70 -20.85
N GLY A 319 -11.91 -1.17 -19.75
CA GLY A 319 -12.80 -1.87 -18.84
C GLY A 319 -12.10 -2.56 -17.66
N GLY A 320 -10.81 -2.35 -17.46
CA GLY A 320 -10.00 -2.93 -16.38
C GLY A 320 -10.11 -2.21 -15.03
N LYS A 321 -11.14 -1.42 -14.78
CA LYS A 321 -11.28 -0.65 -13.53
C LYS A 321 -11.23 -1.48 -12.25
N HIS A 322 -11.68 -2.73 -12.30
CA HIS A 322 -11.65 -3.67 -11.19
C HIS A 322 -10.24 -4.22 -10.89
N LEU A 323 -9.29 -4.01 -11.79
CA LEU A 323 -7.89 -4.39 -11.65
C LEU A 323 -7.01 -3.26 -11.10
N ILE A 324 -7.54 -2.04 -10.96
CA ILE A 324 -6.80 -0.91 -10.42
C ILE A 324 -6.83 -0.98 -8.89
N VAL A 325 -5.66 -0.79 -8.27
CA VAL A 325 -5.47 -0.79 -6.82
C VAL A 325 -4.72 0.46 -6.37
N VAL A 326 -4.78 0.77 -5.07
CA VAL A 326 -4.06 1.89 -4.46
C VAL A 326 -2.80 1.38 -3.76
N GLY A 327 -1.70 2.08 -3.98
CA GLY A 327 -0.45 1.91 -3.28
C GLY A 327 0.32 3.24 -3.27
N THR A 328 1.06 3.53 -2.20
CA THR A 328 1.71 4.83 -2.05
C THR A 328 3.17 4.87 -2.44
N ASP A 329 3.89 3.79 -2.24
CA ASP A 329 5.36 3.72 -2.36
C ASP A 329 6.08 4.71 -1.42
N GLU A 330 5.50 4.95 -0.24
CA GLU A 330 5.95 5.94 0.74
C GLU A 330 6.19 5.29 2.12
N PRO A 331 7.09 5.85 2.93
CA PRO A 331 7.80 7.14 2.84
C PRO A 331 9.23 7.06 2.29
N VAL A 332 9.56 6.21 1.38
CA VAL A 332 10.95 5.88 0.98
C VAL A 332 11.75 7.09 0.50
N TYR A 333 11.26 7.82 -0.48
CA TYR A 333 12.05 8.85 -1.19
C TYR A 333 11.56 10.27 -1.00
N THR A 334 10.41 10.46 -0.44
CA THR A 334 9.79 11.78 -0.30
C THR A 334 9.66 12.18 1.16
N ASN A 335 9.43 13.44 1.42
CA ASN A 335 9.18 13.94 2.77
C ASN A 335 7.70 13.77 3.16
N MET A 336 7.01 12.81 2.54
CA MET A 336 5.61 12.54 2.79
C MET A 336 5.45 11.33 3.71
N LEU A 337 4.56 11.45 4.66
CA LEU A 337 4.20 10.35 5.54
C LEU A 337 3.20 9.41 4.87
N PRO A 338 3.29 8.10 5.14
CA PRO A 338 2.53 7.09 4.41
C PRO A 338 1.02 7.33 4.39
N GLY A 339 0.40 7.54 5.50
CA GLY A 339 -1.05 7.75 5.58
C GLY A 339 -1.51 9.06 4.93
N PHE A 340 -0.70 10.12 4.99
CA PHE A 340 -0.96 11.38 4.28
C PHE A 340 -0.76 11.21 2.78
N ALA A 341 0.29 10.51 2.37
CA ALA A 341 0.54 10.16 0.98
C ALA A 341 -0.60 9.34 0.38
N TYR A 342 -1.24 8.48 1.17
CA TYR A 342 -2.40 7.71 0.73
C TYR A 342 -3.55 8.60 0.23
N HIS A 343 -3.91 9.62 0.98
CA HIS A 343 -4.95 10.55 0.54
C HIS A 343 -4.53 11.39 -0.67
N ARG A 344 -3.23 11.64 -0.85
CA ARG A 344 -2.71 12.27 -2.08
C ARG A 344 -2.80 11.33 -3.28
N GLU A 345 -2.58 10.03 -3.09
CA GLU A 345 -2.78 9.05 -4.16
C GLU A 345 -4.23 9.00 -4.61
N LEU A 346 -5.21 9.00 -3.67
CA LEU A 346 -6.63 9.08 -4.01
C LEU A 346 -6.97 10.35 -4.82
N LEU A 347 -6.39 11.48 -4.44
CA LEU A 347 -6.54 12.74 -5.17
C LEU A 347 -5.89 12.66 -6.56
N ALA A 348 -4.66 12.13 -6.66
CA ALA A 348 -3.95 11.98 -7.91
C ALA A 348 -4.72 11.12 -8.91
N MET A 349 -5.28 10.00 -8.47
CA MET A 349 -6.14 9.14 -9.30
C MET A 349 -7.39 9.88 -9.78
N THR A 350 -7.98 10.72 -8.94
CA THR A 350 -9.15 11.53 -9.33
C THR A 350 -8.75 12.61 -10.34
N TYR A 351 -7.60 13.26 -10.15
CA TYR A 351 -7.08 14.24 -11.13
C TYR A 351 -6.66 13.58 -12.46
N ALA A 352 -6.25 12.31 -12.43
CA ALA A 352 -6.02 11.53 -13.64
C ALA A 352 -7.31 11.22 -14.43
N GLY A 353 -8.48 11.33 -13.80
CA GLY A 353 -9.78 11.18 -14.46
C GLY A 353 -10.67 10.06 -13.90
N LEU A 354 -10.23 9.32 -12.89
CA LEU A 354 -11.07 8.28 -12.30
C LEU A 354 -12.19 8.91 -11.45
N PRO A 355 -13.44 8.43 -11.57
CA PRO A 355 -14.51 8.81 -10.65
C PRO A 355 -14.17 8.45 -9.20
N PRO A 356 -14.53 9.27 -8.22
CA PRO A 356 -14.24 8.98 -6.80
C PRO A 356 -14.71 7.61 -6.33
N ILE A 357 -15.83 7.12 -6.84
CA ILE A 357 -16.35 5.78 -6.50
C ILE A 357 -15.41 4.65 -6.95
N ASP A 358 -14.84 4.75 -8.14
CA ASP A 358 -13.92 3.74 -8.66
C ASP A 358 -12.57 3.82 -7.92
N VAL A 359 -12.14 5.03 -7.53
CA VAL A 359 -10.99 5.23 -6.63
C VAL A 359 -11.22 4.59 -5.26
N LEU A 360 -12.41 4.75 -4.67
CA LEU A 360 -12.75 4.10 -3.40
C LEU A 360 -12.81 2.56 -3.50
N LYS A 361 -13.28 2.02 -4.62
CA LYS A 361 -13.23 0.58 -4.86
C LYS A 361 -11.78 0.09 -5.01
N ALA A 362 -10.95 0.84 -5.72
CA ALA A 362 -9.51 0.56 -5.82
C ALA A 362 -8.82 0.57 -4.44
N ALA A 363 -9.23 1.49 -3.57
CA ALA A 363 -8.73 1.67 -2.21
C ALA A 363 -9.25 0.63 -1.19
N THR A 364 -10.20 -0.21 -1.55
CA THR A 364 -10.88 -1.14 -0.66
C THR A 364 -10.98 -2.54 -1.25
N ILE A 365 -12.08 -2.88 -1.92
CA ILE A 365 -12.35 -4.24 -2.38
C ILE A 365 -11.34 -4.75 -3.42
N ASN A 366 -10.92 -3.91 -4.38
CA ASN A 366 -9.94 -4.34 -5.37
C ASN A 366 -8.60 -4.67 -4.69
N GLY A 367 -8.17 -3.84 -3.71
CA GLY A 367 -6.97 -4.10 -2.93
C GLY A 367 -7.04 -5.42 -2.16
N ALA A 368 -8.17 -5.70 -1.53
CA ALA A 368 -8.40 -6.96 -0.83
C ALA A 368 -8.39 -8.17 -1.77
N MET A 369 -8.97 -8.04 -2.96
CA MET A 369 -8.94 -9.08 -4.00
C MET A 369 -7.53 -9.34 -4.51
N ALA A 370 -6.77 -8.27 -4.81
CA ALA A 370 -5.39 -8.36 -5.29
C ALA A 370 -4.45 -9.03 -4.29
N LEU A 371 -4.73 -8.88 -2.99
CA LEU A 371 -3.95 -9.49 -1.91
C LEU A 371 -4.46 -10.90 -1.51
N GLY A 372 -5.59 -11.35 -2.09
CA GLY A 372 -6.18 -12.65 -1.74
C GLY A 372 -6.85 -12.69 -0.36
N VAL A 373 -7.31 -11.54 0.17
CA VAL A 373 -7.91 -11.42 1.51
C VAL A 373 -9.34 -10.86 1.49
N ALA A 374 -9.99 -10.90 0.33
CA ALA A 374 -11.33 -10.35 0.14
C ALA A 374 -12.42 -11.11 0.92
N ASP A 375 -12.15 -12.31 1.39
CA ASP A 375 -13.00 -13.05 2.30
C ASP A 375 -13.08 -12.41 3.70
N ARG A 376 -12.10 -11.59 4.08
CA ARG A 376 -11.98 -10.98 5.41
C ARG A 376 -12.06 -9.46 5.41
N LEU A 377 -11.58 -8.78 4.35
CA LEU A 377 -11.39 -7.34 4.27
C LEU A 377 -11.98 -6.74 2.98
N GLY A 378 -11.93 -5.44 2.85
CA GLY A 378 -12.21 -4.67 1.64
C GLY A 378 -13.67 -4.32 1.40
N SER A 379 -14.62 -4.92 2.13
CA SER A 379 -16.03 -4.56 2.05
C SER A 379 -16.74 -4.73 3.40
N LEU A 380 -17.88 -4.06 3.54
CA LEU A 380 -18.71 -4.13 4.75
C LEU A 380 -19.80 -5.19 4.57
N GLU A 381 -19.46 -6.43 4.88
CA GLU A 381 -20.34 -7.59 4.77
C GLU A 381 -20.31 -8.41 6.06
N SER A 382 -21.41 -9.11 6.35
CA SER A 382 -21.47 -10.01 7.50
C SER A 382 -20.44 -11.12 7.40
N GLY A 383 -19.72 -11.36 8.48
CA GLY A 383 -18.64 -12.35 8.60
C GLY A 383 -17.24 -11.78 8.38
N LYS A 384 -17.10 -10.59 7.82
CA LYS A 384 -15.80 -9.94 7.63
C LYS A 384 -15.35 -9.20 8.88
N SER A 385 -14.07 -8.91 8.95
CA SER A 385 -13.48 -8.07 9.99
C SER A 385 -14.13 -6.70 10.02
N ALA A 386 -14.36 -6.17 11.21
CA ALA A 386 -14.93 -4.84 11.40
C ALA A 386 -13.85 -3.77 11.23
N ASP A 387 -13.41 -3.62 9.97
CA ASP A 387 -12.47 -2.63 9.50
C ASP A 387 -13.22 -1.58 8.69
N LEU A 388 -13.39 -0.40 9.28
CA LEU A 388 -14.15 0.69 8.68
C LEU A 388 -13.68 2.05 9.17
N LEU A 389 -14.03 3.07 8.42
CA LEU A 389 -13.88 4.45 8.88
C LEU A 389 -15.19 5.21 8.72
N VAL A 390 -15.42 6.16 9.60
CA VAL A 390 -16.52 7.12 9.51
C VAL A 390 -15.94 8.48 9.15
N VAL A 391 -16.41 9.04 8.04
CA VAL A 391 -15.97 10.34 7.53
C VAL A 391 -17.10 11.35 7.49
N LYS A 392 -16.77 12.62 7.61
CA LYS A 392 -17.71 13.73 7.41
C LYS A 392 -17.75 14.10 5.92
N GLY A 393 -18.91 14.03 5.31
CA GLY A 393 -19.12 14.34 3.90
C GLY A 393 -19.47 13.11 3.04
N ASN A 394 -19.40 13.32 1.74
CA ASN A 394 -19.64 12.28 0.73
C ASN A 394 -18.38 12.04 -0.12
N PRO A 395 -17.57 11.05 0.20
CA PRO A 395 -16.35 10.77 -0.55
C PRO A 395 -16.60 10.20 -1.96
N LEU A 396 -17.84 9.80 -2.28
CA LEU A 396 -18.21 9.36 -3.63
C LEU A 396 -18.45 10.56 -4.57
N ASP A 397 -18.75 11.74 -4.02
CA ASP A 397 -18.89 12.99 -4.79
C ASP A 397 -17.58 13.78 -4.80
N ASP A 398 -16.90 13.83 -3.66
CA ASP A 398 -15.63 14.51 -3.46
C ASP A 398 -14.69 13.64 -2.63
N ILE A 399 -13.69 13.07 -3.28
CA ILE A 399 -12.74 12.14 -2.65
C ILE A 399 -12.02 12.76 -1.44
N LYS A 400 -11.89 14.10 -1.38
CA LYS A 400 -11.29 14.82 -0.25
C LYS A 400 -12.01 14.56 1.06
N ALA A 401 -13.31 14.24 1.01
CA ALA A 401 -14.09 13.88 2.19
C ALA A 401 -13.59 12.59 2.86
N ALA A 402 -12.91 11.70 2.15
CA ALA A 402 -12.32 10.48 2.72
C ALA A 402 -11.32 10.77 3.83
N ARG A 403 -10.71 11.96 3.83
CA ARG A 403 -9.75 12.40 4.85
C ARG A 403 -10.42 13.00 6.10
N ASN A 404 -11.67 13.40 6.02
CA ASN A 404 -12.37 14.02 7.15
C ASN A 404 -12.85 12.98 8.17
N ILE A 405 -11.93 12.22 8.72
CA ILE A 405 -12.18 11.03 9.53
C ILE A 405 -12.65 11.44 10.92
N ARG A 406 -13.80 10.91 11.35
CA ARG A 406 -14.29 11.04 12.73
C ARG A 406 -13.67 9.98 13.64
N PHE A 407 -13.64 8.74 13.19
CA PHE A 407 -12.93 7.63 13.83
C PHE A 407 -12.62 6.51 12.83
N VAL A 408 -11.64 5.72 13.17
CA VAL A 408 -11.28 4.48 12.46
C VAL A 408 -11.60 3.30 13.36
N MET A 409 -12.14 2.25 12.78
CA MET A 409 -12.31 0.95 13.47
C MET A 409 -11.45 -0.08 12.77
N LYS A 410 -10.60 -0.77 13.53
CA LYS A 410 -9.79 -1.90 13.06
C LYS A 410 -10.09 -3.11 13.93
N ALA A 411 -10.50 -4.22 13.34
CA ALA A 411 -10.90 -5.44 14.04
C ALA A 411 -11.87 -5.14 15.21
N GLY A 412 -12.84 -4.25 14.99
CA GLY A 412 -13.85 -3.84 15.97
C GLY A 412 -13.39 -2.85 17.04
N GLN A 413 -12.10 -2.51 17.09
CA GLN A 413 -11.57 -1.50 18.01
C GLN A 413 -11.62 -0.12 17.39
N ILE A 414 -12.19 0.84 18.12
CA ILE A 414 -12.32 2.24 17.67
C ILE A 414 -11.08 3.01 18.08
N HIS A 415 -10.53 3.76 17.12
CA HIS A 415 -9.39 4.64 17.29
C HIS A 415 -9.77 6.09 16.91
N ASN A 416 -9.33 7.04 17.73
CA ASN A 416 -9.43 8.46 17.42
C ASN A 416 -8.18 8.88 16.63
N PRO A 417 -8.32 9.43 15.39
CA PRO A 417 -7.18 9.82 14.57
C PRO A 417 -6.25 10.85 15.24
N GLU A 418 -6.83 11.85 15.94
CA GLU A 418 -6.03 12.89 16.60
C GLU A 418 -5.20 12.32 17.76
N GLU A 419 -5.74 11.33 18.48
CA GLU A 419 -5.03 10.66 19.56
C GLU A 419 -3.88 9.80 19.00
N LEU A 420 -4.11 9.07 17.91
CA LEU A 420 -3.08 8.30 17.22
C LEU A 420 -1.95 9.21 16.72
N LEU A 421 -2.29 10.29 16.03
CA LEU A 421 -1.29 11.22 15.48
C LEU A 421 -0.46 11.88 16.58
N ARG A 422 -1.05 12.17 17.76
CA ARG A 422 -0.26 12.68 18.90
C ARG A 422 0.79 11.69 19.41
N LEU A 423 0.55 10.39 19.30
CA LEU A 423 1.55 9.39 19.68
C LEU A 423 2.77 9.39 18.75
N ALA A 424 2.59 9.78 17.49
CA ALA A 424 3.64 9.77 16.48
C ALA A 424 4.43 11.10 16.40
N GLU A 425 4.00 12.17 17.09
CA GLU A 425 4.69 13.46 17.02
C GLU A 425 6.17 13.37 17.49
N GLY A 426 7.09 13.74 16.59
CA GLY A 426 8.52 13.73 16.84
C GLY A 426 9.15 12.34 17.01
N GLN A 427 8.47 11.28 16.59
CA GLN A 427 8.89 9.91 16.83
C GLN A 427 9.46 9.20 15.58
N ILE A 428 9.17 9.70 14.39
CA ILE A 428 9.54 9.00 13.13
C ILE A 428 10.95 9.35 12.73
N GLY A 429 11.78 8.33 12.58
CA GLY A 429 13.18 8.41 12.19
C GLY A 429 14.14 8.61 13.38
N PRO A 430 15.46 8.50 13.15
CA PRO A 430 16.46 8.56 14.20
C PRO A 430 16.46 9.90 14.94
N ALA A 431 16.81 9.86 16.24
CA ALA A 431 16.98 11.04 17.07
C ALA A 431 18.35 11.70 16.88
N GLY A 432 19.32 11.00 16.29
CA GLY A 432 20.68 11.47 16.03
C GLY A 432 21.52 10.43 15.30
N PRO A 433 22.79 10.77 14.92
CA PRO A 433 23.64 9.88 14.13
C PRO A 433 24.07 8.61 14.88
N ALA A 434 23.98 8.60 16.19
CA ALA A 434 24.32 7.46 17.04
C ALA A 434 23.09 6.65 17.45
N ASP A 435 21.92 7.01 16.97
CA ASP A 435 20.67 6.30 17.27
C ASP A 435 20.53 5.07 16.38
N HIS A 436 20.75 3.92 16.97
CA HIS A 436 20.67 2.60 16.34
C HIS A 436 19.52 1.77 16.94
N GLY A 437 18.42 2.42 17.28
CA GLY A 437 17.21 1.75 17.77
C GLY A 437 16.75 0.62 16.85
N ASP A 438 15.78 -0.18 17.29
CA ASP A 438 15.30 -1.36 16.54
C ASP A 438 14.75 -1.04 15.14
N TRP A 439 14.39 0.21 14.92
CA TRP A 439 13.84 0.71 13.66
C TRP A 439 14.89 1.41 12.77
N THR A 440 16.12 1.62 13.27
CA THR A 440 17.24 2.13 12.49
C THR A 440 18.16 1.00 12.13
N PHE A 441 18.59 0.96 10.88
CA PHE A 441 19.78 0.23 10.52
C PHE A 441 20.59 0.99 9.49
N GLN A 442 21.88 0.86 9.59
CA GLN A 442 22.79 1.33 8.57
C GLN A 442 22.99 0.22 7.56
N VAL A 443 22.79 0.54 6.30
CA VAL A 443 23.29 -0.30 5.23
C VAL A 443 24.79 -0.34 5.39
N LYS A 444 25.33 -1.46 5.81
CA LYS A 444 26.77 -1.68 5.66
C LYS A 444 27.04 -1.78 4.18
N PRO A 445 28.07 -1.08 3.66
CA PRO A 445 28.51 -1.36 2.31
C PRO A 445 28.74 -2.86 2.22
N LEU A 446 28.16 -3.49 1.22
CA LEU A 446 28.35 -4.92 0.95
C LEU A 446 29.80 -5.25 0.58
N ARG A 447 30.63 -4.24 0.41
CA ARG A 447 32.07 -4.36 0.12
C ARG A 447 32.81 -3.20 0.80
N ASP A 448 33.72 -3.54 1.70
CA ASP A 448 34.84 -2.69 2.04
C ASP A 448 35.89 -2.77 0.92
#